data_96070eb9242850f0ed204deb58744476
#
_entry.id   96070eb9242850f0ed204deb58744476
#
_cell.length_a   1.000
_cell.length_b   1.000
_cell.length_c   1.000
_cell.angle_alpha   90.00
_cell.angle_beta   90.00
_cell.angle_gamma   90.00
#
_symmetry.space_group_name_H-M   'P 1'
#
loop_
_entity.id
_entity.type
_entity.pdbx_description
1 polymer ?
#
loop_
_entity_poly.entity_id
_entity_poly.type
_entity_poly.pdbx_seq_one_letter_code
_entity_poly.pdbx_strand_id
1 'polypeptide(L)'
;MRHLALFLCMALSLSTSAGDGITLRDVFRQMPDSLMPTLTQNNRLDFLDFLDAGMKAEVKNRLGGISVMTALTADSLSLQVSPALRVDMLLLPLAEPIDSMNQVVVVGETFLADSVYGETAVRYFSTDWKLIPTPPLSEIQQKRIDGFKLQTILKWDNDVLNKVNNTN
;
A
#
# COMPACT_ATOMS: atom_id res chain seq x y z
N MET A 1 57.17 -8.67 29.68
CA MET A 1 56.37 -9.62 28.84
C MET A 1 54.96 -9.08 28.78
N ARG A 2 54.60 -8.46 27.67
CA ARG A 2 53.31 -7.75 27.50
C ARG A 2 52.44 -8.63 26.62
N HIS A 3 51.37 -9.19 27.20
CA HIS A 3 50.38 -9.98 26.47
C HIS A 3 49.37 -9.05 25.79
N LEU A 4 49.49 -8.94 24.47
CA LEU A 4 48.56 -8.25 23.60
C LEU A 4 47.37 -9.19 23.31
N ALA A 5 46.22 -8.91 23.94
CA ALA A 5 44.98 -9.63 23.66
C ALA A 5 44.32 -9.02 22.43
N LEU A 6 44.34 -9.76 21.32
CA LEU A 6 43.62 -9.42 20.09
C LEU A 6 42.11 -9.74 20.29
N PHE A 7 41.28 -8.72 20.45
CA PHE A 7 39.83 -8.87 20.36
C PHE A 7 39.39 -8.94 18.89
N LEU A 8 39.09 -10.15 18.42
CA LEU A 8 38.50 -10.37 17.11
C LEU A 8 37.01 -10.06 17.21
N CYS A 9 36.60 -8.84 16.82
CA CYS A 9 35.20 -8.49 16.62
C CYS A 9 34.66 -9.22 15.38
N MET A 10 33.96 -10.33 15.61
CA MET A 10 33.22 -11.04 14.59
C MET A 10 31.93 -10.28 14.33
N ALA A 11 31.92 -9.38 13.33
CA ALA A 11 30.72 -8.72 12.84
C ALA A 11 29.83 -9.79 12.18
N LEU A 12 28.81 -10.26 12.90
CA LEU A 12 27.71 -11.01 12.28
C LEU A 12 26.95 -10.06 11.35
N SER A 13 27.26 -10.12 10.07
CA SER A 13 26.43 -9.56 9.02
C SER A 13 25.12 -10.35 8.98
N LEU A 14 24.07 -9.85 9.61
CA LEU A 14 22.71 -10.30 9.37
C LEU A 14 22.36 -9.91 7.93
N SER A 15 22.68 -10.78 7.00
CA SER A 15 22.10 -10.73 5.65
C SER A 15 20.62 -11.00 5.80
N THR A 16 19.81 -9.95 5.87
CA THR A 16 18.38 -10.07 5.60
C THR A 16 18.23 -10.50 4.15
N SER A 17 18.10 -11.80 3.94
CA SER A 17 17.65 -12.35 2.67
C SER A 17 16.30 -11.72 2.40
N ALA A 18 16.23 -10.79 1.44
CA ALA A 18 14.98 -10.42 0.80
C ALA A 18 14.50 -11.72 0.13
N GLY A 19 13.57 -12.41 0.78
CA GLY A 19 13.03 -13.67 0.26
C GLY A 19 12.38 -13.40 -1.09
N ASP A 20 12.50 -14.36 -2.02
CA ASP A 20 11.78 -14.45 -3.30
C ASP A 20 10.25 -14.59 -3.10
N GLY A 21 9.68 -13.74 -2.25
CA GLY A 21 8.25 -13.66 -1.98
C GLY A 21 7.56 -12.77 -3.00
N ILE A 22 6.30 -13.10 -3.30
CA ILE A 22 5.43 -12.23 -4.10
C ILE A 22 5.36 -10.84 -3.47
N THR A 23 5.46 -9.79 -4.28
CA THR A 23 5.37 -8.40 -3.84
C THR A 23 3.98 -7.82 -4.12
N LEU A 24 3.60 -6.75 -3.44
CA LEU A 24 2.35 -6.05 -3.74
C LEU A 24 2.33 -5.50 -5.17
N ARG A 25 3.48 -5.15 -5.72
CA ARG A 25 3.64 -4.78 -7.13
C ARG A 25 3.16 -5.89 -8.07
N ASP A 26 3.58 -7.14 -7.81
CA ASP A 26 3.20 -8.30 -8.64
C ASP A 26 1.71 -8.59 -8.53
N VAL A 27 1.17 -8.52 -7.31
CA VAL A 27 -0.26 -8.69 -7.04
C VAL A 27 -1.09 -7.58 -7.71
N PHE A 28 -0.68 -6.32 -7.61
CA PHE A 28 -1.37 -5.19 -8.22
C PHE A 28 -1.40 -5.28 -9.76
N ARG A 29 -0.31 -5.74 -10.37
CA ARG A 29 -0.23 -5.98 -11.82
C ARG A 29 -1.30 -6.95 -12.32
N GLN A 30 -1.62 -7.97 -11.51
CA GLN A 30 -2.56 -9.03 -11.85
C GLN A 30 -4.01 -8.73 -11.40
N MET A 31 -4.26 -7.59 -10.77
CA MET A 31 -5.58 -7.22 -10.27
C MET A 31 -6.63 -7.22 -11.39
N PRO A 32 -7.78 -7.90 -11.23
CA PRO A 32 -8.87 -7.84 -12.20
C PRO A 32 -9.47 -6.44 -12.32
N ASP A 33 -9.82 -6.02 -13.55
CA ASP A 33 -10.46 -4.71 -13.81
C ASP A 33 -11.80 -4.55 -13.07
N SER A 34 -12.49 -5.65 -12.78
CA SER A 34 -13.76 -5.65 -12.04
C SER A 34 -13.63 -5.15 -10.59
N LEU A 35 -12.44 -5.26 -9.98
CA LEU A 35 -12.18 -4.78 -8.62
C LEU A 35 -11.83 -3.29 -8.57
N MET A 36 -11.41 -2.72 -9.70
CA MET A 36 -11.10 -1.29 -9.84
C MET A 36 -11.56 -0.80 -11.23
N PRO A 37 -12.87 -0.69 -11.48
CA PRO A 37 -13.41 -0.44 -12.83
C PRO A 37 -13.03 0.92 -13.41
N THR A 38 -12.56 1.86 -12.59
CA THR A 38 -12.05 3.17 -13.01
C THR A 38 -10.67 3.13 -13.67
N LEU A 39 -9.90 2.05 -13.43
CA LEU A 39 -8.56 1.84 -13.95
C LEU A 39 -8.47 0.52 -14.69
N THR A 40 -8.03 0.56 -15.94
CA THR A 40 -7.75 -0.65 -16.72
C THR A 40 -6.45 -1.30 -16.27
N GLN A 41 -6.22 -2.54 -16.71
CA GLN A 41 -4.93 -3.18 -16.54
C GLN A 41 -3.78 -2.33 -17.13
N ASN A 42 -3.98 -1.73 -18.30
CA ASN A 42 -2.97 -0.86 -18.90
C ASN A 42 -2.65 0.35 -18.00
N ASN A 43 -3.66 1.01 -17.41
CA ASN A 43 -3.42 2.08 -16.46
C ASN A 43 -2.59 1.63 -15.26
N ARG A 44 -2.81 0.39 -14.76
CA ARG A 44 -2.02 -0.16 -13.66
C ARG A 44 -0.57 -0.45 -14.06
N LEU A 45 -0.36 -0.93 -15.28
CA LEU A 45 0.99 -1.12 -15.85
C LEU A 45 1.70 0.23 -16.04
N ASP A 46 1.01 1.22 -16.61
CA ASP A 46 1.56 2.58 -16.81
C ASP A 46 2.06 3.19 -15.49
N PHE A 47 1.33 3.04 -14.38
CA PHE A 47 1.81 3.49 -13.07
C PHE A 47 3.17 2.87 -12.70
N LEU A 48 3.30 1.55 -12.90
CA LEU A 48 4.51 0.83 -12.56
C LEU A 48 5.69 1.26 -13.44
N ASP A 49 5.43 1.45 -14.74
CA ASP A 49 6.43 1.87 -15.71
C ASP A 49 6.89 3.33 -15.44
N PHE A 50 5.97 4.23 -15.07
CA PHE A 50 6.33 5.59 -14.68
C PHE A 50 7.20 5.64 -13.41
N LEU A 51 6.88 4.82 -12.40
CA LEU A 51 7.72 4.71 -11.21
C LEU A 51 9.12 4.18 -11.53
N ASP A 52 9.23 3.18 -12.41
CA ASP A 52 10.52 2.63 -12.84
C ASP A 52 11.35 3.66 -13.61
N ALA A 53 10.68 4.52 -14.38
CA ALA A 53 11.31 5.62 -15.07
C ALA A 53 11.63 6.84 -14.18
N GLY A 54 11.31 6.79 -12.88
CA GLY A 54 11.48 7.91 -11.94
C GLY A 54 10.55 9.09 -12.25
N MET A 55 9.45 8.82 -12.96
CA MET A 55 8.46 9.82 -13.35
C MET A 55 7.30 9.87 -12.33
N LYS A 56 6.53 10.95 -12.37
CA LYS A 56 5.27 11.03 -11.64
C LYS A 56 4.30 9.99 -12.19
N ALA A 57 3.83 9.09 -11.33
CA ALA A 57 2.91 8.03 -11.71
C ALA A 57 1.47 8.57 -11.80
N GLU A 58 1.12 9.17 -12.94
CA GLU A 58 -0.19 9.74 -13.25
C GLU A 58 -0.77 9.13 -14.53
N VAL A 59 -2.03 8.72 -14.48
CA VAL A 59 -2.74 8.19 -15.65
C VAL A 59 -4.12 8.83 -15.78
N LYS A 60 -4.59 8.94 -17.01
CA LYS A 60 -5.99 9.29 -17.29
C LYS A 60 -6.87 8.07 -17.06
N ASN A 61 -7.81 8.16 -16.12
CA ASN A 61 -8.73 7.08 -15.80
C ASN A 61 -9.96 7.04 -16.73
N ARG A 62 -10.78 5.99 -16.60
CA ARG A 62 -11.97 5.78 -17.43
C ARG A 62 -13.08 6.83 -17.21
N LEU A 63 -13.05 7.56 -16.11
CA LEU A 63 -13.98 8.66 -15.82
C LEU A 63 -13.51 10.00 -16.42
N GLY A 64 -12.37 10.00 -17.12
CA GLY A 64 -11.81 11.20 -17.74
C GLY A 64 -10.96 12.07 -16.81
N GLY A 65 -10.89 11.72 -15.52
CA GLY A 65 -10.03 12.38 -14.55
C GLY A 65 -8.61 11.79 -14.52
N ILE A 66 -7.77 12.35 -13.66
CA ILE A 66 -6.41 11.87 -13.41
C ILE A 66 -6.39 11.04 -12.12
N SER A 67 -5.77 9.87 -12.20
CA SER A 67 -5.42 9.06 -11.04
C SER A 67 -3.92 9.11 -10.81
N VAL A 68 -3.49 9.06 -9.55
CA VAL A 68 -2.09 9.22 -9.14
C VAL A 68 -1.70 8.12 -8.18
N MET A 69 -0.66 7.36 -8.48
CA MET A 69 -0.03 6.48 -7.49
C MET A 69 0.94 7.31 -6.65
N THR A 70 0.66 7.44 -5.36
CA THR A 70 1.41 8.30 -4.44
C THR A 70 2.49 7.56 -3.67
N ALA A 71 2.38 6.24 -3.54
CA ALA A 71 3.38 5.40 -2.91
C ALA A 71 3.29 3.95 -3.41
N LEU A 72 4.43 3.29 -3.51
CA LEU A 72 4.56 1.85 -3.75
C LEU A 72 5.81 1.33 -3.06
N THR A 73 5.64 0.29 -2.24
CA THR A 73 6.72 -0.49 -1.63
C THR A 73 6.52 -1.98 -1.93
N ALA A 74 7.35 -2.85 -1.39
CA ALA A 74 7.18 -4.29 -1.55
C ALA A 74 5.85 -4.80 -0.95
N ASP A 75 5.34 -4.15 0.11
CA ASP A 75 4.19 -4.59 0.89
C ASP A 75 3.08 -3.54 1.06
N SER A 76 3.21 -2.35 0.47
CA SER A 76 2.20 -1.29 0.54
C SER A 76 2.07 -0.49 -0.75
N LEU A 77 0.85 0.01 -1.01
CA LEU A 77 0.52 0.86 -2.16
C LEU A 77 -0.52 1.89 -1.75
N SER A 78 -0.37 3.11 -2.26
CA SER A 78 -1.36 4.19 -2.09
C SER A 78 -1.67 4.82 -3.44
N LEU A 79 -2.97 4.97 -3.73
CA LEU A 79 -3.49 5.41 -5.01
C LEU A 79 -4.61 6.43 -4.81
N GLN A 80 -4.45 7.64 -5.29
CA GLN A 80 -5.56 8.59 -5.45
C GLN A 80 -6.25 8.30 -6.78
N VAL A 81 -7.38 7.62 -6.72
CA VAL A 81 -8.15 7.21 -7.92
C VAL A 81 -8.91 8.38 -8.52
N SER A 82 -9.50 9.22 -7.66
CA SER A 82 -10.22 10.44 -8.03
C SER A 82 -10.22 11.39 -6.82
N PRO A 83 -10.69 12.64 -6.95
CA PRO A 83 -10.86 13.52 -5.80
C PRO A 83 -11.74 12.94 -4.69
N ALA A 84 -12.64 12.02 -5.04
CA ALA A 84 -13.61 11.39 -4.12
C ALA A 84 -13.21 9.98 -3.66
N LEU A 85 -12.13 9.39 -4.18
CA LEU A 85 -11.75 8.00 -3.87
C LEU A 85 -10.24 7.84 -3.77
N ARG A 86 -9.79 7.37 -2.61
CA ARG A 86 -8.44 6.88 -2.37
C ARG A 86 -8.48 5.37 -2.10
N VAL A 87 -7.48 4.67 -2.61
CA VAL A 87 -7.28 3.23 -2.37
C VAL A 87 -5.89 3.03 -1.78
N ASP A 88 -5.84 2.35 -0.64
CA ASP A 88 -4.62 1.92 0.00
C ASP A 88 -4.61 0.39 0.05
N MET A 89 -3.45 -0.22 -0.20
CA MET A 89 -3.30 -1.67 -0.15
C MET A 89 -2.12 -2.07 0.72
N LEU A 90 -2.27 -3.20 1.43
CA LEU A 90 -1.17 -3.89 2.11
C LEU A 90 -1.11 -5.34 1.68
N LEU A 91 0.09 -5.85 1.60
CA LEU A 91 0.37 -7.29 1.53
C LEU A 91 0.90 -7.72 2.90
N LEU A 92 0.11 -8.48 3.64
CA LEU A 92 0.45 -8.91 5.00
C LEU A 92 0.75 -10.41 5.04
N PRO A 93 1.83 -10.83 5.70
CA PRO A 93 2.06 -12.25 5.98
C PRO A 93 0.99 -12.76 6.97
N LEU A 94 0.52 -13.98 6.79
CA LEU A 94 -0.33 -14.66 7.74
C LEU A 94 0.55 -15.37 8.79
N ALA A 95 0.14 -15.34 10.07
CA ALA A 95 0.84 -16.06 11.15
C ALA A 95 0.76 -17.58 10.94
N GLU A 96 -0.39 -18.04 10.45
CA GLU A 96 -0.62 -19.43 10.04
C GLU A 96 -1.22 -19.43 8.64
N PRO A 97 -0.78 -20.34 7.75
CA PRO A 97 -1.34 -20.45 6.41
C PRO A 97 -2.84 -20.80 6.46
N ILE A 98 -3.63 -20.16 5.58
CA ILE A 98 -5.04 -20.47 5.36
C ILE A 98 -5.16 -21.02 3.94
N ASP A 99 -5.64 -22.25 3.77
CA ASP A 99 -5.79 -22.90 2.46
C ASP A 99 -4.53 -22.75 1.57
N SER A 100 -3.35 -22.97 2.15
CA SER A 100 -2.03 -22.79 1.53
C SER A 100 -1.64 -21.34 1.21
N MET A 101 -2.43 -20.34 1.60
CA MET A 101 -2.06 -18.93 1.50
C MET A 101 -1.17 -18.53 2.67
N ASN A 102 -0.02 -17.92 2.39
CA ASN A 102 0.91 -17.38 3.39
C ASN A 102 0.79 -15.86 3.55
N GLN A 103 0.07 -15.21 2.65
CA GLN A 103 -0.10 -13.76 2.61
C GLN A 103 -1.54 -13.39 2.26
N VAL A 104 -1.98 -12.23 2.74
CA VAL A 104 -3.29 -11.64 2.45
C VAL A 104 -3.12 -10.23 1.89
N VAL A 105 -3.93 -9.88 0.90
CA VAL A 105 -4.05 -8.54 0.36
C VAL A 105 -5.16 -7.82 1.10
N VAL A 106 -4.83 -6.72 1.76
CA VAL A 106 -5.80 -5.83 2.41
C VAL A 106 -6.03 -4.64 1.49
N VAL A 107 -7.27 -4.35 1.15
CA VAL A 107 -7.66 -3.20 0.34
C VAL A 107 -8.55 -2.29 1.17
N GLY A 108 -8.09 -1.07 1.40
CA GLY A 108 -8.85 0.01 2.03
C GLY A 108 -9.31 1.00 0.97
N GLU A 109 -10.62 1.17 0.81
CA GLU A 109 -11.23 2.15 -0.07
C GLU A 109 -11.79 3.30 0.81
N THR A 110 -11.18 4.47 0.71
CA THR A 110 -11.59 5.66 1.46
C THR A 110 -12.37 6.59 0.53
N PHE A 111 -13.64 6.78 0.84
CA PHE A 111 -14.51 7.73 0.17
C PHE A 111 -14.34 9.12 0.78
N LEU A 112 -14.16 10.11 -0.07
CA LEU A 112 -13.92 11.50 0.33
C LEU A 112 -15.08 12.36 -0.17
N ALA A 113 -15.69 13.14 0.74
CA ALA A 113 -16.65 14.19 0.39
C ALA A 113 -15.90 15.54 0.39
N ASP A 114 -15.88 16.25 -0.74
CA ASP A 114 -15.16 17.52 -0.93
C ASP A 114 -13.67 17.45 -0.54
N SER A 115 -13.01 16.32 -0.88
CA SER A 115 -11.64 16.00 -0.46
C SER A 115 -11.49 15.82 1.06
N VAL A 116 -12.58 15.73 1.79
CA VAL A 116 -12.65 15.46 3.22
C VAL A 116 -12.86 13.97 3.44
N TYR A 117 -12.27 13.41 4.49
CA TYR A 117 -12.53 12.04 4.91
C TYR A 117 -14.03 11.79 5.11
N GLY A 118 -14.53 10.73 4.48
CA GLY A 118 -15.89 10.26 4.67
C GLY A 118 -15.90 8.92 5.40
N GLU A 119 -15.63 7.84 4.69
CA GLU A 119 -15.65 6.48 5.24
C GLU A 119 -14.62 5.60 4.55
N THR A 120 -14.03 4.65 5.29
CA THR A 120 -13.12 3.64 4.75
C THR A 120 -13.74 2.25 4.84
N ALA A 121 -13.94 1.61 3.68
CA ALA A 121 -14.28 0.20 3.59
C ALA A 121 -13.01 -0.63 3.47
N VAL A 122 -12.89 -1.69 4.27
CA VAL A 122 -11.74 -2.62 4.22
C VAL A 122 -12.20 -3.99 3.72
N ARG A 123 -11.50 -4.53 2.74
CA ARG A 123 -11.73 -5.86 2.18
C ARG A 123 -10.44 -6.66 2.15
N TYR A 124 -10.57 -7.97 2.23
CA TYR A 124 -9.45 -8.91 2.26
C TYR A 124 -9.51 -9.84 1.06
N PHE A 125 -8.37 -10.05 0.42
CA PHE A 125 -8.26 -10.91 -0.75
C PHE A 125 -7.05 -11.83 -0.60
N SER A 126 -7.12 -12.99 -1.25
CA SER A 126 -5.94 -13.79 -1.54
C SER A 126 -5.04 -13.07 -2.56
N THR A 127 -3.82 -13.52 -2.74
CA THR A 127 -2.89 -12.95 -3.73
C THR A 127 -3.32 -13.17 -5.19
N ASP A 128 -4.29 -14.07 -5.44
CA ASP A 128 -4.98 -14.29 -6.72
C ASP A 128 -6.34 -13.58 -6.82
N TRP A 129 -6.58 -12.59 -5.95
CA TRP A 129 -7.73 -11.69 -5.93
C TRP A 129 -9.09 -12.35 -5.65
N LYS A 130 -9.11 -13.48 -4.96
CA LYS A 130 -10.34 -14.04 -4.42
C LYS A 130 -10.69 -13.33 -3.11
N LEU A 131 -11.93 -12.87 -2.98
CA LEU A 131 -12.43 -12.28 -1.73
C LEU A 131 -12.43 -13.35 -0.64
N ILE A 132 -11.88 -13.00 0.52
CA ILE A 132 -11.84 -13.86 1.70
C ILE A 132 -12.49 -13.16 2.90
N PRO A 133 -13.01 -13.91 3.88
CA PRO A 133 -13.41 -13.35 5.17
C PRO A 133 -12.23 -12.68 5.85
N THR A 134 -12.52 -11.83 6.85
CA THR A 134 -11.46 -11.24 7.70
C THR A 134 -10.58 -12.33 8.27
N PRO A 135 -9.29 -12.40 7.92
CA PRO A 135 -8.39 -13.42 8.43
C PRO A 135 -8.00 -13.10 9.89
N PRO A 136 -7.51 -14.09 10.65
CA PRO A 136 -6.91 -13.82 11.96
C PRO A 136 -5.65 -12.96 11.77
N LEU A 137 -5.70 -11.75 12.31
CA LEU A 137 -4.60 -10.77 12.23
C LEU A 137 -4.00 -10.58 13.62
N SER A 138 -2.67 -10.42 13.67
CA SER A 138 -1.99 -10.01 14.89
C SER A 138 -2.33 -8.54 15.22
N GLU A 139 -2.13 -8.12 16.49
CA GLU A 139 -2.31 -6.72 16.89
C GLU A 139 -1.44 -5.76 16.04
N ILE A 140 -0.24 -6.17 15.67
CA ILE A 140 0.67 -5.34 14.84
C ILE A 140 0.08 -5.14 13.45
N GLN A 141 -0.47 -6.20 12.84
CA GLN A 141 -1.12 -6.13 11.53
C GLN A 141 -2.39 -5.27 11.59
N GLN A 142 -3.20 -5.43 12.63
CA GLN A 142 -4.38 -4.60 12.83
C GLN A 142 -4.01 -3.11 12.98
N LYS A 143 -2.97 -2.79 13.75
CA LYS A 143 -2.45 -1.42 13.88
C LYS A 143 -1.97 -0.85 12.54
N ARG A 144 -1.38 -1.66 11.66
CA ARG A 144 -1.01 -1.21 10.30
C ARG A 144 -2.23 -0.83 9.47
N ILE A 145 -3.30 -1.63 9.53
CA ILE A 145 -4.56 -1.35 8.83
C ILE A 145 -5.23 -0.09 9.39
N ASP A 146 -5.25 0.04 10.71
CA ASP A 146 -5.81 1.24 11.37
C ASP A 146 -4.96 2.48 11.06
N GLY A 147 -3.65 2.31 10.89
CA GLY A 147 -2.73 3.36 10.44
C GLY A 147 -3.10 3.95 9.08
N PHE A 148 -3.65 3.17 8.14
CA PHE A 148 -4.17 3.70 6.88
C PHE A 148 -5.31 4.67 7.07
N LYS A 149 -6.25 4.33 7.95
CA LYS A 149 -7.38 5.21 8.31
C LYS A 149 -6.87 6.51 8.93
N LEU A 150 -5.90 6.41 9.86
CA LEU A 150 -5.29 7.56 10.54
C LEU A 150 -4.46 8.45 9.61
N GLN A 151 -3.67 7.88 8.71
CA GLN A 151 -2.89 8.67 7.74
C GLN A 151 -3.78 9.50 6.82
N THR A 152 -4.94 8.98 6.45
CA THR A 152 -5.92 9.72 5.64
C THR A 152 -6.48 10.90 6.43
N ILE A 153 -6.79 10.72 7.72
CA ILE A 153 -7.29 11.79 8.62
C ILE A 153 -6.22 12.86 8.84
N LEU A 154 -4.99 12.47 9.20
CA LEU A 154 -3.89 13.41 9.48
C LEU A 154 -3.47 14.23 8.24
N LYS A 155 -3.50 13.62 7.06
CA LYS A 155 -3.22 14.33 5.82
C LYS A 155 -4.30 15.38 5.53
N TRP A 156 -5.55 15.07 5.81
CA TRP A 156 -6.66 15.99 5.65
C TRP A 156 -6.54 17.19 6.59
N ASP A 157 -6.24 16.99 7.88
CA ASP A 157 -6.05 18.07 8.83
C ASP A 157 -4.97 19.07 8.37
N ASN A 158 -3.85 18.55 7.85
CA ASN A 158 -2.79 19.38 7.30
C ASN A 158 -3.20 20.13 6.02
N ASP A 159 -3.95 19.50 5.12
CA ASP A 159 -4.43 20.13 3.88
C ASP A 159 -5.49 21.20 4.17
N VAL A 160 -6.35 21.01 5.17
CA VAL A 160 -7.32 22.02 5.65
C VAL A 160 -6.61 23.19 6.31
N LEU A 161 -5.65 22.93 7.21
CA LEU A 161 -4.87 23.98 7.87
C LEU A 161 -4.09 24.82 6.85
N ASN A 162 -3.50 24.20 5.84
CA ASN A 162 -2.80 24.91 4.76
C ASN A 162 -3.73 25.76 3.90
N LYS A 163 -4.95 25.31 3.62
CA LYS A 163 -5.96 26.10 2.89
C LYS A 163 -6.43 27.30 3.70
N VAL A 164 -6.69 27.16 4.99
CA VAL A 164 -7.10 28.24 5.88
C VAL A 164 -6.01 29.29 6.03
N ASN A 165 -4.74 28.88 6.13
CA ASN A 165 -3.61 29.78 6.27
C ASN A 165 -3.27 30.53 4.97
N ASN A 166 -3.65 30.02 3.80
CA ASN A 166 -3.41 30.67 2.49
C ASN A 166 -4.58 31.56 2.02
N THR A 167 -5.67 31.65 2.79
CA THR A 167 -6.84 32.50 2.47
C THR A 167 -6.89 33.81 3.30
N ASN A 168 -5.91 34.03 4.16
CA ASN A 168 -5.65 35.28 4.88
C ASN A 168 -4.40 35.96 4.30
#